data_4375a58ab5ba4c7e5327dc18930b3c12
#
_entry.id   4375a58ab5ba4c7e5327dc18930b3c12
#
_cell.length_a   1.000
_cell.length_b   1.000
_cell.length_c   1.000
_cell.angle_alpha   90.00
_cell.angle_beta   90.00
_cell.angle_gamma   90.00
#
_symmetry.space_group_name_H-M   'P 1'
#
loop_
_entity.id
_entity.type
_entity.pdbx_description
1 polymer ?
#
loop_
_entity_poly.entity_id
_entity_poly.type
_entity_poly.pdbx_seq_one_letter_code
_entity_poly.pdbx_strand_id
1 'polypeptide(L)'
;MKYVHSLLESLDPRSKIISFLAIIFCMILTPITRLKDFELYFLLILGISFFSRITPVQIMKKLCILIPFVFFMAMFVPFVKPGQVCWSLKIGYWKLNVTCEGAWTFLNIVVKSSLSILLLILASSTTNFTDFLKGLDLLHLPRFLVMLMSFMYRYIFVLLEEARRLMRARSLRYFGSRYMEQFRVLGYMIGMLFIRTYE
;
A
#
# COMPACT_ATOMS: atom_id res chain seq x y z
N MET A 1 16.18 -6.67 11.29
CA MET A 1 16.08 -6.94 9.85
C MET A 1 17.43 -6.61 9.24
N LYS A 2 18.13 -7.60 8.65
CA LYS A 2 19.41 -7.37 7.97
C LYS A 2 19.14 -6.63 6.66
N TYR A 3 19.53 -5.37 6.59
CA TYR A 3 19.56 -4.62 5.33
C TYR A 3 20.71 -5.18 4.50
N VAL A 4 20.39 -5.94 3.48
CA VAL A 4 21.35 -6.31 2.44
C VAL A 4 21.41 -5.10 1.52
N HIS A 5 22.53 -4.39 1.51
CA HIS A 5 22.78 -3.28 0.58
C HIS A 5 22.52 -3.75 -0.85
N SER A 6 21.41 -3.34 -1.42
CA SER A 6 21.11 -3.58 -2.83
C SER A 6 21.68 -2.45 -3.67
N LEU A 7 22.08 -2.76 -4.90
CA LEU A 7 22.59 -1.75 -5.86
C LEU A 7 21.59 -0.59 -6.07
N LEU A 8 20.31 -0.85 -5.82
CA LEU A 8 19.25 0.16 -5.88
C LEU A 8 19.30 1.15 -4.70
N GLU A 9 19.86 0.79 -3.54
CA GLU A 9 19.97 1.73 -2.41
C GLU A 9 20.94 2.88 -2.65
N SER A 10 21.96 2.67 -3.50
CA SER A 10 22.95 3.68 -3.85
C SER A 10 22.46 4.74 -4.85
N LEU A 11 21.29 4.53 -5.47
CA LEU A 11 20.72 5.49 -6.41
C LEU A 11 20.11 6.69 -5.69
N ASP A 12 20.17 7.87 -6.32
CA ASP A 12 19.58 9.10 -5.81
C ASP A 12 18.09 8.93 -5.51
N PRO A 13 17.62 9.35 -4.31
CA PRO A 13 16.21 9.22 -3.92
C PRO A 13 15.23 9.89 -4.88
N ARG A 14 15.62 11.01 -5.51
CA ARG A 14 14.81 11.71 -6.54
C ARG A 14 14.51 10.80 -7.72
N SER A 15 15.57 10.21 -8.30
CA SER A 15 15.45 9.36 -9.49
C SER A 15 14.57 8.15 -9.23
N LYS A 16 14.64 7.56 -8.02
CA LYS A 16 13.78 6.45 -7.62
C LYS A 16 12.31 6.87 -7.59
N ILE A 17 11.98 7.95 -6.90
CA ILE A 17 10.60 8.43 -6.77
C ILE A 17 10.01 8.71 -8.14
N ILE A 18 10.75 9.47 -8.98
CA ILE A 18 10.29 9.83 -10.32
C ILE A 18 10.10 8.59 -11.19
N SER A 19 11.07 7.66 -11.18
CA SER A 19 11.00 6.44 -12.01
C SER A 19 9.83 5.55 -11.62
N PHE A 20 9.62 5.31 -10.33
CA PHE A 20 8.49 4.49 -9.87
C PHE A 20 7.14 5.14 -10.20
N LEU A 21 7.02 6.46 -9.98
CA LEU A 21 5.81 7.20 -10.34
C LEU A 21 5.56 7.20 -11.85
N ALA A 22 6.60 7.42 -12.65
CA ALA A 22 6.49 7.40 -14.11
C ALA A 22 6.02 6.03 -14.62
N ILE A 23 6.58 4.93 -14.11
CA ILE A 23 6.17 3.57 -14.50
C ILE A 23 4.71 3.32 -14.11
N ILE A 24 4.28 3.70 -12.89
CA ILE A 24 2.89 3.58 -12.46
C ILE A 24 1.97 4.38 -13.40
N PHE A 25 2.35 5.60 -13.72
CA PHE A 25 1.55 6.49 -14.56
C PHE A 25 1.43 5.94 -15.99
N CYS A 26 2.53 5.49 -16.58
CA CYS A 26 2.52 4.81 -17.89
C CYS A 26 1.63 3.58 -17.89
N MET A 27 1.69 2.76 -16.83
CA MET A 27 0.89 1.54 -16.69
C MET A 27 -0.62 1.85 -16.62
N ILE A 28 -1.00 2.92 -15.92
CA ILE A 28 -2.40 3.34 -15.81
C ILE A 28 -2.93 3.81 -17.18
N LEU A 29 -2.13 4.55 -17.94
CA LEU A 29 -2.49 5.10 -19.25
C LEU A 29 -2.54 4.06 -20.36
N THR A 30 -1.86 2.92 -20.23
CA THR A 30 -1.82 1.87 -21.26
C THR A 30 -3.20 1.25 -21.47
N PRO A 31 -3.77 1.25 -22.69
CA PRO A 31 -5.06 0.64 -22.96
C PRO A 31 -4.99 -0.90 -22.94
N ILE A 32 -6.11 -1.54 -22.56
CA ILE A 32 -6.21 -3.01 -22.42
C ILE A 32 -5.92 -3.78 -23.71
N THR A 33 -6.10 -3.15 -24.87
CA THR A 33 -5.91 -3.77 -26.18
C THR A 33 -4.47 -4.19 -26.45
N ARG A 34 -3.50 -3.64 -25.71
CA ARG A 34 -2.07 -3.91 -25.87
C ARG A 34 -1.55 -4.87 -24.79
N LEU A 35 -1.90 -6.15 -24.92
CA LEU A 35 -1.46 -7.19 -23.98
C LEU A 35 0.08 -7.30 -23.87
N LYS A 36 0.79 -7.06 -24.98
CA LYS A 36 2.28 -7.10 -25.02
C LYS A 36 2.92 -6.07 -24.10
N ASP A 37 2.29 -4.92 -23.90
CA ASP A 37 2.83 -3.89 -23.03
C ASP A 37 2.79 -4.34 -21.55
N PHE A 38 1.79 -5.13 -21.15
CA PHE A 38 1.70 -5.70 -19.81
C PHE A 38 2.77 -6.76 -19.53
N GLU A 39 3.12 -7.57 -20.55
CA GLU A 39 4.25 -8.50 -20.45
C GLU A 39 5.57 -7.75 -20.24
N LEU A 40 5.77 -6.64 -20.95
CA LEU A 40 6.94 -5.80 -20.82
C LEU A 40 7.02 -5.16 -19.42
N TYR A 41 5.93 -4.64 -18.88
CA TYR A 41 5.88 -4.12 -17.50
C TYR A 41 6.16 -5.21 -16.47
N PHE A 42 5.62 -6.41 -16.67
CA PHE A 42 5.89 -7.54 -15.77
C PHE A 42 7.36 -7.93 -15.79
N LEU A 43 7.97 -8.02 -16.98
CA LEU A 43 9.39 -8.32 -17.14
C LEU A 43 10.28 -7.23 -16.51
N LEU A 44 9.91 -5.97 -16.68
CA LEU A 44 10.60 -4.83 -16.05
C LEU A 44 10.54 -4.94 -14.51
N ILE A 45 9.37 -5.23 -13.94
CA ILE A 45 9.17 -5.39 -12.49
C ILE A 45 9.99 -6.59 -11.98
N LEU A 46 10.02 -7.70 -12.72
CA LEU A 46 10.87 -8.85 -12.38
C LEU A 46 12.36 -8.48 -12.39
N GLY A 47 12.81 -7.71 -13.39
CA GLY A 47 14.18 -7.19 -13.44
C GLY A 47 14.52 -6.36 -12.21
N ILE A 48 13.67 -5.39 -11.86
CA ILE A 48 13.85 -4.55 -10.67
C ILE A 48 13.86 -5.43 -9.39
N SER A 49 12.98 -6.42 -9.31
CA SER A 49 12.91 -7.35 -8.17
C SER A 49 14.18 -8.15 -8.01
N PHE A 50 14.76 -8.61 -9.12
CA PHE A 50 16.01 -9.36 -9.12
C PHE A 50 17.20 -8.52 -8.62
N PHE A 51 17.31 -7.28 -9.08
CA PHE A 51 18.34 -6.32 -8.64
C PHE A 51 18.13 -5.88 -7.18
N SER A 52 16.91 -5.86 -6.70
CA SER A 52 16.57 -5.43 -5.33
C SER A 52 16.89 -6.48 -4.25
N ARG A 53 17.23 -7.74 -4.62
CA ARG A 53 17.50 -8.85 -3.69
C ARG A 53 16.42 -9.06 -2.61
N ILE A 54 15.20 -8.61 -2.86
CA ILE A 54 14.08 -8.82 -1.94
C ILE A 54 13.65 -10.29 -2.04
N THR A 55 13.44 -10.92 -0.90
CA THR A 55 12.96 -12.31 -0.88
C THR A 55 11.57 -12.41 -1.54
N PRO A 56 11.41 -13.23 -2.58
CA PRO A 56 10.14 -13.34 -3.31
C PRO A 56 8.98 -13.74 -2.41
N VAL A 57 9.26 -14.45 -1.32
CA VAL A 57 8.26 -14.85 -0.31
C VAL A 57 7.61 -13.63 0.38
N GLN A 58 8.36 -12.56 0.63
CA GLN A 58 7.82 -11.33 1.23
C GLN A 58 6.90 -10.60 0.25
N ILE A 59 7.25 -10.56 -1.02
CA ILE A 59 6.43 -9.98 -2.09
C ILE A 59 5.13 -10.78 -2.22
N MET A 60 5.22 -12.12 -2.27
CA MET A 60 4.06 -13.00 -2.38
C MET A 60 3.10 -12.86 -1.19
N LYS A 61 3.61 -12.78 0.04
CA LYS A 61 2.78 -12.57 1.24
C LYS A 61 1.99 -11.26 1.16
N LYS A 62 2.64 -10.16 0.79
CA LYS A 62 1.98 -8.85 0.67
C LYS A 62 0.95 -8.85 -0.46
N LEU A 63 1.27 -9.47 -1.59
CA LEU A 63 0.33 -9.65 -2.70
C LEU A 63 -0.89 -10.46 -2.30
N CYS A 64 -0.70 -11.59 -1.61
CA CYS A 64 -1.78 -12.48 -1.20
C CYS A 64 -2.80 -11.79 -0.25
N ILE A 65 -2.36 -10.76 0.49
CA ILE A 65 -3.24 -9.96 1.36
C ILE A 65 -4.00 -8.90 0.56
N LEU A 66 -3.37 -8.30 -0.47
CA LEU A 66 -3.94 -7.16 -1.21
C LEU A 66 -4.80 -7.59 -2.41
N ILE A 67 -4.43 -8.69 -3.08
CA ILE A 67 -5.18 -9.20 -4.25
C ILE A 67 -6.65 -9.50 -3.94
N PRO A 68 -7.02 -10.18 -2.84
CA PRO A 68 -8.43 -10.46 -2.54
C PRO A 68 -9.26 -9.20 -2.42
N PHE A 69 -8.69 -8.12 -1.87
CA PHE A 69 -9.37 -6.84 -1.75
C PHE A 69 -9.64 -6.20 -3.12
N VAL A 70 -8.64 -6.21 -4.01
CA VAL A 70 -8.78 -5.73 -5.40
C VAL A 70 -9.81 -6.55 -6.14
N PHE A 71 -9.75 -7.88 -6.00
CA PHE A 71 -10.67 -8.80 -6.65
C PHE A 71 -12.12 -8.56 -6.19
N PHE A 72 -12.33 -8.37 -4.88
CA PHE A 72 -13.65 -8.08 -4.33
C PHE A 72 -14.22 -6.76 -4.86
N MET A 73 -13.39 -5.70 -4.91
CA MET A 73 -13.82 -4.41 -5.48
C MET A 73 -14.12 -4.51 -6.99
N ALA A 74 -13.24 -5.18 -7.73
CA ALA A 74 -13.39 -5.31 -9.16
C ALA A 74 -14.58 -6.22 -9.55
N MET A 75 -15.00 -7.15 -8.70
CA MET A 75 -16.11 -8.09 -8.94
C MET A 75 -17.44 -7.40 -9.27
N PHE A 76 -17.64 -6.17 -8.81
CA PHE A 76 -18.86 -5.41 -9.11
C PHE A 76 -18.89 -4.83 -10.53
N VAL A 77 -17.73 -4.65 -11.17
CA VAL A 77 -17.61 -3.95 -12.46
C VAL A 77 -18.37 -4.67 -13.60
N PRO A 78 -18.31 -6.01 -13.73
CA PRO A 78 -19.04 -6.73 -14.79
C PRO A 78 -20.56 -6.56 -14.73
N PHE A 79 -21.10 -6.22 -13.55
CA PHE A 79 -22.55 -6.06 -13.34
C PHE A 79 -23.02 -4.63 -13.55
N VAL A 80 -22.16 -3.65 -13.36
CA VAL A 80 -22.52 -2.22 -13.42
C VAL A 80 -22.27 -1.63 -14.80
N LYS A 81 -21.26 -2.14 -15.54
CA LYS A 81 -20.88 -1.57 -16.82
C LYS A 81 -21.88 -1.96 -17.92
N PRO A 82 -22.50 -1.01 -18.62
CA PRO A 82 -23.38 -1.30 -19.75
C PRO A 82 -22.57 -1.85 -20.94
N GLY A 83 -23.09 -2.86 -21.63
CA GLY A 83 -22.46 -3.46 -22.79
C GLY A 83 -23.23 -4.69 -23.29
N GLN A 84 -22.67 -5.44 -24.23
CA GLN A 84 -23.27 -6.68 -24.75
C GLN A 84 -23.30 -7.74 -23.62
N VAL A 85 -24.50 -8.29 -23.38
CA VAL A 85 -24.71 -9.32 -22.35
C VAL A 85 -24.14 -10.64 -22.83
N CYS A 86 -23.09 -11.13 -22.21
CA CYS A 86 -22.50 -12.44 -22.52
C CYS A 86 -23.16 -13.58 -21.75
N TRP A 87 -23.58 -13.30 -20.52
CA TRP A 87 -24.24 -14.29 -19.68
C TRP A 87 -25.28 -13.61 -18.81
N SER A 88 -26.52 -14.13 -18.85
CA SER A 88 -27.60 -13.68 -17.99
C SER A 88 -27.90 -14.75 -16.96
N LEU A 89 -27.56 -14.50 -15.69
CA LEU A 89 -27.94 -15.34 -14.55
C LEU A 89 -29.24 -14.81 -13.98
N LYS A 90 -30.32 -15.57 -14.15
CA LYS A 90 -31.60 -15.31 -13.50
C LYS A 90 -31.61 -16.00 -12.12
N ILE A 91 -31.40 -15.24 -11.07
CA ILE A 91 -31.55 -15.72 -9.69
C ILE A 91 -32.83 -15.12 -9.14
N GLY A 92 -33.95 -15.82 -9.28
CA GLY A 92 -35.26 -15.38 -8.85
C GLY A 92 -35.72 -14.09 -9.55
N TYR A 93 -36.03 -13.05 -8.79
CA TYR A 93 -36.48 -11.74 -9.30
C TYR A 93 -35.34 -10.83 -9.79
N TRP A 94 -34.08 -11.18 -9.56
CA TRP A 94 -32.91 -10.36 -9.94
C TRP A 94 -32.27 -10.92 -11.21
N LYS A 95 -32.23 -10.08 -12.25
CA LYS A 95 -31.51 -10.36 -13.48
C LYS A 95 -30.10 -9.79 -13.36
N LEU A 96 -29.14 -10.64 -13.04
CA LEU A 96 -27.71 -10.27 -13.05
C LEU A 96 -27.18 -10.52 -14.46
N ASN A 97 -26.99 -9.45 -15.21
CA ASN A 97 -26.44 -9.50 -16.56
C ASN A 97 -24.92 -9.25 -16.46
N VAL A 98 -24.14 -10.27 -16.83
CA VAL A 98 -22.68 -10.13 -16.95
C VAL A 98 -22.38 -9.67 -18.37
N THR A 99 -21.78 -8.48 -18.49
CA THR A 99 -21.44 -7.87 -19.76
C THR A 99 -20.03 -8.31 -20.18
N CYS A 100 -19.82 -8.62 -21.45
CA CYS A 100 -18.50 -8.97 -21.99
C CYS A 100 -17.49 -7.83 -21.83
N GLU A 101 -17.90 -6.61 -22.08
CA GLU A 101 -17.07 -5.43 -21.87
C GLU A 101 -16.72 -5.21 -20.39
N GLY A 102 -17.66 -5.56 -19.51
CA GLY A 102 -17.43 -5.55 -18.07
C GLY A 102 -16.41 -6.60 -17.63
N ALA A 103 -16.45 -7.81 -18.18
CA ALA A 103 -15.47 -8.87 -17.90
C ALA A 103 -14.06 -8.49 -18.37
N TRP A 104 -13.93 -7.90 -19.55
CA TRP A 104 -12.65 -7.37 -20.03
C TRP A 104 -12.12 -6.24 -19.12
N THR A 105 -13.01 -5.35 -18.67
CA THR A 105 -12.64 -4.27 -17.75
C THR A 105 -12.22 -4.82 -16.40
N PHE A 106 -12.91 -5.83 -15.89
CA PHE A 106 -12.54 -6.54 -14.67
C PHE A 106 -11.11 -7.10 -14.74
N LEU A 107 -10.79 -7.86 -15.80
CA LEU A 107 -9.45 -8.39 -16.01
C LEU A 107 -8.39 -7.29 -16.05
N ASN A 108 -8.69 -6.19 -16.77
CA ASN A 108 -7.80 -5.04 -16.84
C ASN A 108 -7.52 -4.43 -15.47
N ILE A 109 -8.56 -4.23 -14.66
CA ILE A 109 -8.41 -3.69 -13.31
C ILE A 109 -7.54 -4.61 -12.45
N VAL A 110 -7.82 -5.92 -12.46
CA VAL A 110 -7.08 -6.89 -11.66
C VAL A 110 -5.61 -6.94 -12.07
N VAL A 111 -5.31 -7.00 -13.37
CA VAL A 111 -3.93 -7.05 -13.87
C VAL A 111 -3.18 -5.76 -13.54
N LYS A 112 -3.75 -4.60 -13.89
CA LYS A 112 -3.13 -3.29 -13.60
C LYS A 112 -2.89 -3.07 -12.12
N SER A 113 -3.90 -3.36 -11.29
CA SER A 113 -3.77 -3.21 -9.85
C SER A 113 -2.71 -4.15 -9.27
N SER A 114 -2.65 -5.40 -9.72
CA SER A 114 -1.65 -6.37 -9.26
C SER A 114 -0.23 -5.92 -9.59
N LEU A 115 0.01 -5.44 -10.82
CA LEU A 115 1.30 -4.92 -11.25
C LEU A 115 1.67 -3.62 -10.51
N SER A 116 0.71 -2.71 -10.33
CA SER A 116 0.93 -1.46 -9.57
C SER A 116 1.26 -1.73 -8.11
N ILE A 117 0.56 -2.68 -7.48
CA ILE A 117 0.84 -3.11 -6.10
C ILE A 117 2.23 -3.73 -5.99
N LEU A 118 2.63 -4.58 -6.94
CA LEU A 118 3.98 -5.13 -7.01
C LEU A 118 5.04 -4.04 -7.04
N LEU A 119 4.87 -3.07 -7.92
CA LEU A 119 5.79 -1.95 -8.06
C LEU A 119 5.85 -1.11 -6.78
N LEU A 120 4.70 -0.85 -6.14
CA LEU A 120 4.63 -0.12 -4.88
C LEU A 120 5.33 -0.88 -3.73
N ILE A 121 5.17 -2.20 -3.66
CA ILE A 121 5.87 -3.05 -2.69
C ILE A 121 7.39 -2.95 -2.89
N LEU A 122 7.85 -2.99 -4.14
CA LEU A 122 9.27 -2.84 -4.47
C LEU A 122 9.79 -1.45 -4.08
N ALA A 123 9.07 -0.39 -4.45
CA ALA A 123 9.43 0.98 -4.10
C ALA A 123 9.54 1.16 -2.58
N SER A 124 8.54 0.69 -1.82
CA SER A 124 8.52 0.76 -0.35
C SER A 124 9.60 -0.10 0.32
N SER A 125 10.03 -1.19 -0.32
CA SER A 125 11.05 -2.07 0.24
C SER A 125 12.49 -1.62 -0.09
N THR A 126 12.66 -0.81 -1.14
CA THR A 126 13.97 -0.31 -1.60
C THR A 126 14.27 1.10 -1.10
N THR A 127 13.28 1.83 -0.57
CA THR A 127 13.44 3.22 -0.16
C THR A 127 13.07 3.38 1.31
N ASN A 128 14.01 3.83 2.13
CA ASN A 128 13.73 4.18 3.51
C ASN A 128 12.92 5.48 3.56
N PHE A 129 12.11 5.65 4.60
CA PHE A 129 11.27 6.85 4.74
C PHE A 129 12.10 8.14 4.84
N THR A 130 13.26 8.09 5.47
CA THR A 130 14.21 9.23 5.55
C THR A 130 14.75 9.63 4.18
N ASP A 131 15.06 8.66 3.32
CA ASP A 131 15.55 8.92 1.96
C ASP A 131 14.42 9.39 1.05
N PHE A 132 13.21 8.87 1.27
CA PHE A 132 12.00 9.37 0.62
C PHE A 132 11.77 10.86 0.93
N LEU A 133 11.89 11.28 2.21
CA LEU A 133 11.78 12.69 2.61
C LEU A 133 12.86 13.56 1.97
N LYS A 134 14.11 13.11 1.94
CA LYS A 134 15.18 13.81 1.21
C LYS A 134 14.86 13.94 -0.27
N GLY A 135 14.34 12.89 -0.90
CA GLY A 135 13.91 12.93 -2.29
C GLY A 135 12.83 13.97 -2.55
N LEU A 136 11.85 14.09 -1.66
CA LEU A 136 10.79 15.10 -1.75
C LEU A 136 11.33 16.54 -1.59
N ASP A 137 12.24 16.77 -0.66
CA ASP A 137 12.90 18.07 -0.48
C ASP A 137 13.65 18.49 -1.74
N LEU A 138 14.35 17.54 -2.32
CA LEU A 138 15.14 17.75 -3.53
C LEU A 138 14.25 17.88 -4.80
N LEU A 139 13.00 17.46 -4.77
CA LEU A 139 12.00 17.68 -5.83
C LEU A 139 11.32 19.04 -5.74
N HIS A 140 11.85 19.96 -4.89
CA HIS A 140 11.31 21.30 -4.66
C HIS A 140 9.88 21.32 -4.11
N LEU A 141 9.48 20.32 -3.32
CA LEU A 141 8.27 20.43 -2.53
C LEU A 141 8.40 21.61 -1.53
N PRO A 142 7.29 22.25 -1.17
CA PRO A 142 7.31 23.31 -0.17
C PRO A 142 8.00 22.83 1.11
N ARG A 143 9.04 23.54 1.55
CA ARG A 143 9.86 23.16 2.72
C ARG A 143 9.04 22.91 3.98
N PHE A 144 7.93 23.63 4.12
CA PHE A 144 6.99 23.44 5.22
C PHE A 144 6.45 21.99 5.29
N LEU A 145 6.06 21.40 4.15
CA LEU A 145 5.54 20.03 4.10
C LEU A 145 6.61 19.01 4.47
N VAL A 146 7.82 19.15 3.95
CA VAL A 146 8.93 18.25 4.26
C VAL A 146 9.31 18.34 5.73
N MET A 147 9.35 19.55 6.28
CA MET A 147 9.61 19.80 7.70
C MET A 147 8.52 19.15 8.58
N LEU A 148 7.24 19.35 8.24
CA LEU A 148 6.12 18.73 8.96
C LEU A 148 6.20 17.21 8.95
N MET A 149 6.45 16.60 7.79
CA MET A 149 6.62 15.14 7.66
C MET A 149 7.81 14.62 8.47
N SER A 150 8.91 15.36 8.50
CA SER A 150 10.11 15.00 9.26
C SER A 150 9.84 15.03 10.78
N PHE A 151 9.13 16.05 11.24
CA PHE A 151 8.68 16.12 12.65
C PHE A 151 7.73 14.97 12.96
N MET A 152 6.71 14.74 12.12
CA MET A 152 5.76 13.65 12.31
C MET A 152 6.48 12.29 12.43
N TYR A 153 7.46 12.02 11.57
CA TYR A 153 8.23 10.78 11.60
C TYR A 153 9.01 10.63 12.92
N ARG A 154 9.64 11.70 13.39
CA ARG A 154 10.35 11.71 14.68
C ARG A 154 9.40 11.47 15.85
N TYR A 155 8.27 12.18 15.89
CA TYR A 155 7.31 12.08 16.99
C TYR A 155 6.61 10.72 17.04
N ILE A 156 6.42 10.02 15.91
CA ILE A 156 5.91 8.65 15.93
C ILE A 156 6.73 7.74 16.84
N PHE A 157 8.05 7.80 16.79
CA PHE A 157 8.90 6.96 17.65
C PHE A 157 8.80 7.35 19.12
N VAL A 158 8.75 8.64 19.42
CA VAL A 158 8.57 9.15 20.80
C VAL A 158 7.22 8.68 21.37
N LEU A 159 6.13 8.83 20.59
CA LEU A 159 4.80 8.38 20.99
C LEU A 159 4.72 6.86 21.16
N LEU A 160 5.36 6.09 20.28
CA LEU A 160 5.43 4.64 20.41
C LEU A 160 6.18 4.20 21.68
N GLU A 161 7.24 4.88 22.05
CA GLU A 161 7.97 4.59 23.29
C GLU A 161 7.10 4.88 24.50
N GLU A 162 6.43 6.01 24.53
CA GLU A 162 5.53 6.40 25.61
C GLU A 162 4.32 5.44 25.70
N ALA A 163 3.72 5.10 24.58
CA ALA A 163 2.64 4.10 24.54
C ALA A 163 3.09 2.74 25.10
N ARG A 164 4.31 2.30 24.79
CA ARG A 164 4.88 1.07 25.34
C ARG A 164 5.12 1.17 26.84
N ARG A 165 5.53 2.34 27.36
CA ARG A 165 5.67 2.59 28.80
C ARG A 165 4.33 2.48 29.52
N LEU A 166 3.29 3.13 28.97
CA LEU A 166 1.93 3.07 29.50
C LEU A 166 1.36 1.64 29.45
N MET A 167 1.57 0.91 28.37
CA MET A 167 1.14 -0.49 28.27
C MET A 167 1.82 -1.39 29.29
N ARG A 168 3.12 -1.21 29.54
CA ARG A 168 3.85 -1.93 30.62
C ARG A 168 3.30 -1.59 32.00
N ALA A 169 3.08 -0.31 32.30
CA ALA A 169 2.50 0.11 33.56
C ALA A 169 1.10 -0.49 33.78
N ARG A 170 0.30 -0.59 32.70
CA ARG A 170 -1.00 -1.24 32.72
C ARG A 170 -0.89 -2.73 33.03
N SER A 171 0.01 -3.46 32.37
CA SER A 171 0.17 -4.90 32.56
C SER A 171 0.57 -5.26 34.01
N LEU A 172 1.23 -4.35 34.73
CA LEU A 172 1.60 -4.55 36.14
C LEU A 172 0.44 -4.25 37.10
N ARG A 173 -0.55 -3.46 36.70
CA ARG A 173 -1.67 -3.04 37.56
C ARG A 173 -2.94 -3.85 37.34
N TYR A 174 -3.09 -4.51 36.19
CA TYR A 174 -4.35 -5.13 35.76
C TYR A 174 -4.17 -6.61 35.43
N PHE A 175 -4.52 -7.48 36.37
CA PHE A 175 -4.69 -8.91 36.15
C PHE A 175 -6.17 -9.23 36.10
N GLY A 176 -6.71 -9.54 34.88
CA GLY A 176 -7.98 -10.24 34.73
C GLY A 176 -9.25 -9.41 34.68
N SER A 177 -9.27 -8.18 34.17
CA SER A 177 -10.49 -7.39 34.06
C SER A 177 -11.35 -7.73 32.82
N ARG A 178 -12.68 -7.47 32.92
CA ARG A 178 -13.67 -7.62 31.83
C ARG A 178 -13.26 -6.79 30.61
N TYR A 179 -13.58 -7.27 29.41
CA TYR A 179 -13.26 -6.59 28.15
C TYR A 179 -13.65 -5.10 28.11
N MET A 180 -14.81 -4.74 28.67
CA MET A 180 -15.29 -3.35 28.71
C MET A 180 -14.38 -2.41 29.53
N GLU A 181 -13.82 -2.88 30.64
CA GLU A 181 -12.85 -2.12 31.44
C GLU A 181 -11.53 -1.94 30.72
N GLN A 182 -11.13 -2.95 29.93
CA GLN A 182 -9.93 -2.85 29.11
C GLN A 182 -10.02 -1.74 28.05
N PHE A 183 -11.19 -1.58 27.39
CA PHE A 183 -11.45 -0.48 26.47
C PHE A 183 -11.43 0.88 27.17
N ARG A 184 -12.02 0.97 28.37
CA ARG A 184 -11.99 2.20 29.16
C ARG A 184 -10.56 2.64 29.53
N VAL A 185 -9.74 1.69 29.94
CA VAL A 185 -8.32 1.96 30.29
C VAL A 185 -7.52 2.37 29.03
N LEU A 186 -7.78 1.75 27.87
CA LEU A 186 -7.19 2.18 26.61
C LEU A 186 -7.59 3.62 26.26
N GLY A 187 -8.85 3.99 26.47
CA GLY A 187 -9.31 5.36 26.28
C GLY A 187 -8.55 6.37 27.15
N TYR A 188 -8.35 6.06 28.44
CA TYR A 188 -7.56 6.91 29.33
C TYR A 188 -6.09 7.00 28.90
N MET A 189 -5.49 5.90 28.42
CA MET A 189 -4.12 5.90 27.92
C MET A 189 -3.97 6.80 26.67
N ILE A 190 -4.93 6.75 25.75
CA ILE A 190 -4.94 7.62 24.57
C ILE A 190 -5.09 9.08 24.97
N GLY A 191 -6.02 9.37 25.90
CA GLY A 191 -6.17 10.73 26.45
C GLY A 191 -4.90 11.26 27.09
N MET A 192 -4.21 10.44 27.88
CA MET A 192 -2.95 10.80 28.52
C MET A 192 -1.83 11.04 27.50
N LEU A 193 -1.73 10.20 26.46
CA LEU A 193 -0.80 10.42 25.35
C LEU A 193 -1.07 11.75 24.63
N PHE A 194 -2.34 12.08 24.42
CA PHE A 194 -2.71 13.32 23.77
C PHE A 194 -2.30 14.55 24.59
N ILE A 195 -2.59 14.56 25.90
CA ILE A 195 -2.20 15.66 26.80
C ILE A 195 -0.68 15.84 26.79
N ARG A 196 0.07 14.72 26.91
CA ARG A 196 1.53 14.75 26.96
C ARG A 196 2.20 15.13 25.63
N THR A 197 1.49 15.00 24.53
CA THR A 197 1.98 15.45 23.21
C THR A 197 1.79 16.94 23.03
N TYR A 198 0.85 17.53 23.78
CA TYR A 198 0.55 18.95 23.72
C TYR A 198 1.46 19.79 24.64
N GLU A 199 1.97 19.21 25.74
CA GLU A 199 2.97 19.81 26.61
C GLU A 199 4.39 19.76 26.00
#